data_55d7e532aaed75253c563b8767b971a5
#
_entry.id   55d7e532aaed75253c563b8767b971a5
#
_cell.length_a   1.000
_cell.length_b   1.000
_cell.length_c   1.000
_cell.angle_alpha   90.00
_cell.angle_beta   90.00
_cell.angle_gamma   90.00
#
_symmetry.space_group_name_H-M   'P 1'
#
loop_
_entity.id
_entity.type
_entity.pdbx_description
1 polymer ?
#
loop_
_entity_poly.entity_id
_entity_poly.type
_entity_poly.pdbx_seq_one_letter_code
_entity_poly.pdbx_strand_id
1 'polypeptide(L)'
;MSPGPTPSQTIGPFFHDALLDRDRSELVSSDHPEGIRIKGTIYDGAGEVVPDAMVEIWQANRADRYNHPADDREDQSLDEDFSGFGRSGTDAGGEFSFLTVKPGPVPGADGQLQAPHVMVSVFARGLLKRLVTRIYFPDEEEANAVDPVLSSIRDQGLRRTLIARDEGRALRFDIHLQGDGQTAFFEFQRWSGSCSGRSSSLRDFRRPSLVEPG
;
A
#
# COMPACT_ATOMS: atom_id res chain seq x y z
N MET A 1 -28.77 -15.63 18.65
CA MET A 1 -28.09 -14.35 18.39
C MET A 1 -26.71 -14.66 17.82
N SER A 2 -26.39 -14.17 16.64
CA SER A 2 -25.02 -14.29 16.11
C SER A 2 -24.12 -13.37 16.92
N PRO A 3 -22.93 -13.82 17.37
CA PRO A 3 -22.00 -12.94 18.07
C PRO A 3 -21.60 -11.76 17.17
N GLY A 4 -21.55 -10.56 17.73
CA GLY A 4 -21.08 -9.37 17.03
C GLY A 4 -19.61 -9.49 16.64
N PRO A 5 -19.12 -8.63 15.74
CA PRO A 5 -17.69 -8.62 15.38
C PRO A 5 -16.83 -8.26 16.59
N THR A 6 -15.67 -8.88 16.71
CA THR A 6 -14.68 -8.56 17.73
C THR A 6 -14.27 -7.08 17.60
N PRO A 7 -14.18 -6.32 18.70
CA PRO A 7 -13.66 -4.95 18.67
C PRO A 7 -12.27 -4.88 18.05
N SER A 8 -11.97 -3.74 17.44
CA SER A 8 -10.62 -3.48 16.96
C SER A 8 -9.62 -3.44 18.12
N GLN A 9 -8.47 -4.05 17.92
CA GLN A 9 -7.40 -4.14 18.91
C GLN A 9 -6.09 -3.69 18.28
N THR A 10 -5.23 -3.08 19.09
CA THR A 10 -3.87 -2.74 18.66
C THR A 10 -3.05 -4.01 18.42
N ILE A 11 -2.06 -3.89 17.57
CA ILE A 11 -1.05 -4.93 17.33
C ILE A 11 -0.24 -5.08 18.60
N GLY A 12 -0.15 -6.33 19.10
CA GLY A 12 0.75 -6.69 20.20
C GLY A 12 2.12 -7.14 19.67
N PRO A 13 3.13 -7.28 20.55
CA PRO A 13 4.48 -7.67 20.16
C PRO A 13 4.57 -9.02 19.44
N PHE A 14 3.71 -9.96 19.77
CA PHE A 14 3.66 -11.26 19.08
C PHE A 14 3.33 -11.17 17.60
N PHE A 15 2.63 -10.13 17.18
CA PHE A 15 2.29 -9.93 15.77
C PHE A 15 3.54 -9.58 14.94
N HIS A 16 4.38 -8.70 15.49
CA HIS A 16 5.67 -8.36 14.90
C HIS A 16 6.57 -9.59 14.82
N ASP A 17 6.78 -10.27 15.94
CA ASP A 17 7.69 -11.43 16.02
C ASP A 17 7.22 -12.59 15.13
N ALA A 18 5.92 -12.88 15.11
CA ALA A 18 5.38 -14.01 14.36
C ALA A 18 5.32 -13.77 12.84
N LEU A 19 5.21 -12.53 12.39
CA LEU A 19 5.05 -12.21 10.97
C LEU A 19 6.34 -11.74 10.29
N LEU A 20 7.36 -11.39 11.06
CA LEU A 20 8.68 -11.00 10.56
C LEU A 20 9.74 -12.10 10.70
N ASP A 21 9.33 -13.33 11.07
CA ASP A 21 10.22 -14.51 11.13
C ASP A 21 10.84 -14.86 9.76
N ARG A 22 10.21 -14.42 8.68
CA ARG A 22 10.70 -14.55 7.30
C ARG A 22 10.73 -13.17 6.66
N ASP A 23 11.91 -12.79 6.22
CA ASP A 23 12.06 -11.60 5.39
C ASP A 23 11.32 -11.81 4.06
N ARG A 24 10.43 -10.86 3.74
CA ARG A 24 9.69 -10.78 2.48
C ARG A 24 9.82 -9.39 1.87
N SER A 25 10.90 -8.70 2.20
CA SER A 25 11.17 -7.36 1.68
C SER A 25 11.71 -7.40 0.25
N GLU A 26 12.25 -8.53 -0.19
CA GLU A 26 12.71 -8.74 -1.56
C GLU A 26 11.68 -9.55 -2.35
N LEU A 27 10.98 -8.88 -3.26
CA LEU A 27 9.98 -9.47 -4.15
C LEU A 27 10.61 -10.00 -5.45
N VAL A 28 11.81 -9.53 -5.74
CA VAL A 28 12.65 -9.96 -6.87
C VAL A 28 14.08 -10.15 -6.40
N SER A 29 14.89 -10.86 -7.19
CA SER A 29 16.29 -11.08 -6.83
C SER A 29 17.10 -9.78 -6.92
N SER A 30 18.18 -9.69 -6.15
CA SER A 30 19.02 -8.50 -6.04
C SER A 30 19.73 -8.12 -7.36
N ASP A 31 19.84 -9.03 -8.29
CA ASP A 31 20.40 -8.86 -9.64
C ASP A 31 19.32 -8.68 -10.73
N HIS A 32 18.05 -8.54 -10.34
CA HIS A 32 16.97 -8.33 -11.29
C HIS A 32 17.21 -7.03 -12.10
N PRO A 33 17.23 -7.09 -13.45
CA PRO A 33 17.67 -5.99 -14.30
C PRO A 33 16.78 -4.73 -14.16
N GLU A 34 15.55 -4.90 -13.73
CA GLU A 34 14.57 -3.83 -13.58
C GLU A 34 14.12 -3.71 -12.11
N GLY A 35 14.95 -4.23 -11.20
CA GLY A 35 14.74 -4.11 -9.76
C GLY A 35 14.83 -2.66 -9.30
N ILE A 36 13.84 -2.20 -8.55
CA ILE A 36 13.82 -0.90 -7.90
C ILE A 36 13.79 -1.09 -6.38
N ARG A 37 14.53 -0.24 -5.67
CA ARG A 37 14.48 -0.20 -4.22
C ARG A 37 13.57 0.92 -3.75
N ILE A 38 12.61 0.58 -2.90
CA ILE A 38 11.75 1.54 -2.19
C ILE A 38 12.15 1.49 -0.73
N LYS A 39 12.46 2.62 -0.13
CA LYS A 39 12.79 2.74 1.29
C LYS A 39 12.09 3.94 1.91
N GLY A 40 11.90 3.92 3.19
CA GLY A 40 11.29 5.03 3.92
C GLY A 40 11.46 4.88 5.42
N THR A 41 11.15 5.94 6.14
CA THR A 41 11.11 5.97 7.60
C THR A 41 9.68 6.24 8.04
N ILE A 42 9.26 5.59 9.12
CA ILE A 42 7.96 5.84 9.76
C ILE A 42 8.16 6.78 10.94
N TYR A 43 7.36 7.85 10.97
CA TYR A 43 7.33 8.83 12.04
C TYR A 43 5.96 8.85 12.71
N ASP A 44 5.95 9.00 14.03
CA ASP A 44 4.74 9.24 14.82
C ASP A 44 4.30 10.71 14.78
N GLY A 45 3.24 11.04 15.54
CA GLY A 45 2.72 12.41 15.63
C GLY A 45 3.62 13.40 16.34
N ALA A 46 4.65 12.96 17.06
CA ALA A 46 5.67 13.81 17.66
C ALA A 46 6.90 14.01 16.75
N GLY A 47 6.93 13.32 15.60
CA GLY A 47 8.07 13.31 14.69
C GLY A 47 9.17 12.31 15.09
N GLU A 48 8.91 11.45 16.07
CA GLU A 48 9.84 10.42 16.50
C GLU A 48 9.71 9.18 15.58
N VAL A 49 10.83 8.48 15.38
CA VAL A 49 10.84 7.26 14.56
C VAL A 49 10.10 6.11 15.25
N VAL A 50 9.46 5.25 14.46
CA VAL A 50 8.72 4.09 14.94
C VAL A 50 9.49 2.81 14.62
N PRO A 51 10.22 2.23 15.58
CA PRO A 51 11.16 1.13 15.33
C PRO A 51 10.52 -0.26 15.31
N ASP A 52 9.24 -0.39 15.61
CA ASP A 52 8.50 -1.65 15.74
C ASP A 52 7.25 -1.69 14.85
N ALA A 53 7.26 -0.92 13.78
CA ALA A 53 6.23 -1.00 12.76
C ALA A 53 6.49 -2.16 11.79
N MET A 54 5.42 -2.61 11.17
CA MET A 54 5.44 -3.55 10.06
C MET A 54 4.74 -2.92 8.86
N VAL A 55 5.40 -2.98 7.73
CA VAL A 55 4.88 -2.48 6.45
C VAL A 55 4.61 -3.66 5.53
N GLU A 56 3.45 -3.69 4.94
CA GLU A 56 3.12 -4.61 3.85
C GLU A 56 2.88 -3.82 2.57
N ILE A 57 3.35 -4.37 1.47
CA ILE A 57 3.05 -3.85 0.14
C ILE A 57 2.30 -4.88 -0.69
N TRP A 58 1.46 -4.35 -1.60
CA TRP A 58 0.77 -5.14 -2.60
C TRP A 58 0.72 -4.38 -3.91
N GLN A 59 1.12 -5.02 -5.00
CA GLN A 59 1.19 -4.41 -6.31
C GLN A 59 0.92 -5.40 -7.45
N ALA A 60 0.58 -4.87 -8.62
CA ALA A 60 0.59 -5.60 -9.87
C ALA A 60 2.04 -5.87 -10.35
N ASN A 61 2.19 -6.79 -11.27
CA ASN A 61 3.44 -6.97 -12.00
C ASN A 61 3.65 -5.83 -13.02
N ARG A 62 4.72 -5.89 -13.79
CA ARG A 62 5.04 -4.90 -14.83
C ARG A 62 4.09 -4.91 -16.02
N ALA A 63 3.42 -6.05 -16.25
CA ALA A 63 2.41 -6.23 -17.29
C ALA A 63 0.97 -5.94 -16.76
N ASP A 64 0.83 -5.08 -15.75
CA ASP A 64 -0.45 -4.56 -15.22
C ASP A 64 -1.33 -5.61 -14.52
N ARG A 65 -0.83 -6.81 -14.25
CA ARG A 65 -1.62 -7.91 -13.70
C ARG A 65 -1.22 -8.25 -12.27
N TYR A 66 -2.23 -8.46 -11.42
CA TYR A 66 -2.03 -9.01 -10.09
C TYR A 66 -1.90 -10.53 -10.14
N ASN A 67 -0.96 -11.09 -9.40
CA ASN A 67 -0.90 -12.55 -9.19
C ASN A 67 -1.93 -12.97 -8.14
N HIS A 68 -3.21 -12.90 -8.54
CA HIS A 68 -4.34 -13.22 -7.67
C HIS A 68 -5.50 -13.80 -8.48
N PRO A 69 -6.20 -14.85 -7.99
CA PRO A 69 -7.32 -15.48 -8.72
C PRO A 69 -8.48 -14.56 -9.07
N ALA A 70 -8.61 -13.42 -8.40
CA ALA A 70 -9.64 -12.43 -8.69
C ALA A 70 -9.27 -11.49 -9.84
N ASP A 71 -8.02 -11.49 -10.31
CA ASP A 71 -7.61 -10.80 -11.53
C ASP A 71 -7.72 -11.78 -12.71
N ASP A 72 -8.88 -11.76 -13.35
CA ASP A 72 -9.26 -12.67 -14.45
C ASP A 72 -8.86 -12.15 -15.84
N ARG A 73 -8.00 -11.11 -15.92
CA ARG A 73 -7.55 -10.52 -17.17
C ARG A 73 -6.51 -11.43 -17.85
N GLU A 74 -6.97 -12.26 -18.76
CA GLU A 74 -6.12 -13.21 -19.50
C GLU A 74 -5.31 -12.54 -20.63
N ASP A 75 -5.68 -11.32 -21.02
CA ASP A 75 -4.98 -10.49 -22.02
C ASP A 75 -3.68 -9.87 -21.48
N GLN A 76 -3.49 -9.89 -20.16
CA GLN A 76 -2.29 -9.40 -19.49
C GLN A 76 -1.40 -10.58 -19.07
N SER A 77 -0.09 -10.45 -19.27
CA SER A 77 0.87 -11.49 -18.92
C SER A 77 0.95 -11.68 -17.40
N LEU A 78 0.70 -12.90 -16.93
CA LEU A 78 0.94 -13.27 -15.54
C LEU A 78 2.43 -13.59 -15.38
N ASP A 79 3.05 -13.03 -14.36
CA ASP A 79 4.36 -13.43 -13.86
C ASP A 79 4.12 -14.33 -12.62
N GLU A 80 4.24 -15.63 -12.81
CA GLU A 80 3.96 -16.62 -11.76
C GLU A 80 4.97 -16.56 -10.61
N ASP A 81 6.18 -16.10 -10.90
CA ASP A 81 7.26 -15.98 -9.91
C ASP A 81 7.17 -14.69 -9.08
N PHE A 82 6.40 -13.71 -9.55
CA PHE A 82 6.20 -12.43 -8.88
C PHE A 82 4.88 -12.41 -8.10
N SER A 83 4.94 -12.60 -6.79
CA SER A 83 3.73 -12.61 -5.96
C SER A 83 3.06 -11.24 -5.81
N GLY A 84 3.79 -10.16 -6.01
CA GLY A 84 3.35 -8.78 -5.78
C GLY A 84 3.17 -8.42 -4.30
N PHE A 85 3.39 -9.34 -3.38
CA PHE A 85 3.27 -9.14 -1.94
C PHE A 85 4.64 -9.05 -1.28
N GLY A 86 4.86 -7.99 -0.50
CA GLY A 86 6.05 -7.83 0.32
C GLY A 86 5.73 -7.45 1.76
N ARG A 87 6.66 -7.75 2.68
CA ARG A 87 6.57 -7.39 4.09
C ARG A 87 7.95 -7.04 4.63
N SER A 88 8.04 -5.92 5.34
CA SER A 88 9.24 -5.42 5.99
C SER A 88 8.91 -4.93 7.39
N GLY A 89 9.75 -5.23 8.36
CA GLY A 89 9.74 -4.51 9.65
C GLY A 89 10.48 -3.20 9.53
N THR A 90 10.29 -2.32 10.50
CA THR A 90 11.18 -1.17 10.69
C THR A 90 12.32 -1.53 11.62
N ASP A 91 13.50 -1.00 11.33
CA ASP A 91 14.67 -1.11 12.19
C ASP A 91 14.67 -0.09 13.35
N ALA A 92 15.74 -0.03 14.13
CA ALA A 92 15.89 0.92 15.23
C ALA A 92 15.82 2.41 14.80
N GLY A 93 16.07 2.70 13.53
CA GLY A 93 15.92 4.01 12.93
C GLY A 93 14.53 4.26 12.34
N GLY A 94 13.60 3.32 12.50
CA GLY A 94 12.26 3.38 11.91
C GLY A 94 12.26 3.15 10.40
N GLU A 95 13.35 2.64 9.81
CA GLU A 95 13.47 2.45 8.37
C GLU A 95 12.93 1.09 7.92
N PHE A 96 12.20 1.10 6.81
CA PHE A 96 11.79 -0.09 6.05
C PHE A 96 12.36 -0.03 4.63
N SER A 97 12.46 -1.19 3.98
CA SER A 97 12.95 -1.27 2.60
C SER A 97 12.30 -2.42 1.86
N PHE A 98 12.04 -2.22 0.57
CA PHE A 98 11.61 -3.25 -0.37
C PHE A 98 12.48 -3.23 -1.63
N LEU A 99 12.73 -4.42 -2.17
CA LEU A 99 13.26 -4.60 -3.52
C LEU A 99 12.16 -5.21 -4.38
N THR A 100 11.70 -4.48 -5.38
CA THR A 100 10.59 -4.87 -6.23
C THR A 100 10.80 -4.38 -7.66
N VAL A 101 9.78 -4.46 -8.49
CA VAL A 101 9.74 -3.86 -9.82
C VAL A 101 8.68 -2.77 -9.87
N LYS A 102 8.81 -1.81 -10.77
CA LYS A 102 7.77 -0.82 -11.02
C LYS A 102 6.55 -1.52 -11.62
N PRO A 103 5.37 -1.44 -10.99
CA PRO A 103 4.15 -2.03 -11.56
C PRO A 103 3.70 -1.28 -12.81
N GLY A 104 2.91 -1.93 -13.62
CA GLY A 104 2.15 -1.23 -14.64
C GLY A 104 0.86 -0.60 -14.10
N PRO A 105 0.16 0.21 -14.94
CA PRO A 105 -1.11 0.82 -14.57
C PRO A 105 -2.23 -0.22 -14.51
N VAL A 106 -3.15 -0.10 -13.57
CA VAL A 106 -4.22 -1.07 -13.37
C VAL A 106 -5.60 -0.41 -13.41
N PRO A 107 -6.64 -1.09 -13.92
CA PRO A 107 -7.99 -0.55 -13.87
C PRO A 107 -8.52 -0.48 -12.44
N GLY A 108 -9.15 0.63 -12.09
CA GLY A 108 -9.94 0.76 -10.87
C GLY A 108 -11.28 0.05 -10.96
N ALA A 109 -12.04 0.07 -9.85
CA ALA A 109 -13.35 -0.57 -9.77
C ALA A 109 -14.38 0.01 -10.78
N ASP A 110 -14.20 1.24 -11.20
CA ASP A 110 -15.02 1.93 -12.22
C ASP A 110 -14.48 1.75 -13.65
N GLY A 111 -13.43 0.95 -13.82
CA GLY A 111 -12.77 0.71 -15.10
C GLY A 111 -11.85 1.83 -15.56
N GLN A 112 -11.73 2.93 -14.81
CA GLN A 112 -10.76 3.98 -15.12
C GLN A 112 -9.35 3.48 -14.79
N LEU A 113 -8.41 3.78 -15.69
CA LEU A 113 -7.01 3.39 -15.48
C LEU A 113 -6.40 4.21 -14.35
N GLN A 114 -5.75 3.53 -13.41
CA GLN A 114 -5.00 4.14 -12.32
C GLN A 114 -3.52 4.14 -12.69
N ALA A 115 -2.82 5.20 -12.32
CA ALA A 115 -1.38 5.29 -12.50
C ALA A 115 -0.64 4.13 -11.80
N PRO A 116 0.56 3.77 -12.25
CA PRO A 116 1.41 2.81 -11.56
C PRO A 116 1.53 3.16 -10.06
N HIS A 117 1.18 2.22 -9.20
CA HIS A 117 1.23 2.45 -7.75
C HIS A 117 1.45 1.16 -6.97
N VAL A 118 1.95 1.31 -5.76
CA VAL A 118 2.08 0.25 -4.77
C VAL A 118 1.12 0.54 -3.63
N MET A 119 0.25 -0.40 -3.29
CA MET A 119 -0.57 -0.33 -2.08
C MET A 119 0.29 -0.61 -0.87
N VAL A 120 0.13 0.19 0.19
CA VAL A 120 0.88 0.05 1.44
C VAL A 120 -0.08 -0.11 2.60
N SER A 121 0.19 -1.08 3.46
CA SER A 121 -0.48 -1.24 4.75
C SER A 121 0.53 -1.08 5.86
N VAL A 122 0.26 -0.19 6.81
CA VAL A 122 1.12 0.06 7.97
C VAL A 122 0.45 -0.47 9.22
N PHE A 123 1.22 -1.19 10.00
CA PHE A 123 0.85 -1.75 11.30
C PHE A 123 1.86 -1.28 12.34
N ALA A 124 1.39 -0.71 13.43
CA ALA A 124 2.26 -0.26 14.52
C ALA A 124 1.51 -0.36 15.85
N ARG A 125 2.25 -0.41 16.94
CA ARG A 125 1.65 -0.33 18.27
C ARG A 125 0.88 0.99 18.43
N GLY A 126 -0.25 0.94 19.15
CA GLY A 126 -1.14 2.08 19.31
C GLY A 126 -2.17 2.24 18.20
N LEU A 127 -1.95 1.69 17.02
CA LEU A 127 -2.94 1.69 15.95
C LEU A 127 -4.00 0.61 16.20
N LEU A 128 -5.28 1.00 16.24
CA LEU A 128 -6.41 0.06 16.36
C LEU A 128 -6.82 -0.56 15.02
N LYS A 129 -6.36 0.03 13.92
CA LYS A 129 -6.57 -0.44 12.54
C LYS A 129 -5.28 -0.27 11.77
N ARG A 130 -5.04 -1.12 10.77
CA ARG A 130 -3.98 -0.84 9.79
C ARG A 130 -4.28 0.48 9.09
N LEU A 131 -3.26 1.25 8.85
CA LEU A 131 -3.35 2.41 7.98
C LEU A 131 -3.04 1.97 6.55
N VAL A 132 -3.79 2.46 5.58
CA VAL A 132 -3.59 2.12 4.18
C VAL A 132 -3.26 3.37 3.41
N THR A 133 -2.18 3.31 2.62
CA THR A 133 -1.75 4.40 1.74
C THR A 133 -1.29 3.83 0.39
N ARG A 134 -0.81 4.68 -0.50
CA ARG A 134 -0.25 4.30 -1.80
C ARG A 134 1.07 5.02 -2.03
N ILE A 135 1.96 4.36 -2.74
CA ILE A 135 3.16 4.96 -3.29
C ILE A 135 2.96 5.12 -4.79
N TYR A 136 3.04 6.35 -5.27
CA TYR A 136 3.07 6.69 -6.69
C TYR A 136 4.50 7.05 -7.11
N PHE A 137 4.76 6.90 -8.39
CA PHE A 137 6.09 7.08 -8.95
C PHE A 137 6.29 8.50 -9.47
N PRO A 138 7.41 9.18 -9.15
CA PRO A 138 7.64 10.57 -9.53
C PRO A 138 7.83 10.76 -11.04
N ASP A 139 8.28 9.74 -11.75
CA ASP A 139 8.48 9.74 -13.21
C ASP A 139 7.20 9.45 -14.02
N GLU A 140 6.06 9.29 -13.35
CA GLU A 140 4.73 9.06 -13.95
C GLU A 140 3.83 10.33 -13.87
N GLU A 141 4.39 11.51 -14.12
CA GLU A 141 3.67 12.78 -13.93
C GLU A 141 2.36 12.84 -14.71
N GLU A 142 2.36 12.41 -15.99
CA GLU A 142 1.16 12.41 -16.86
C GLU A 142 0.10 11.44 -16.34
N ALA A 143 0.48 10.22 -15.97
CA ALA A 143 -0.43 9.23 -15.42
C ALA A 143 -0.98 9.67 -14.06
N ASN A 144 -0.12 10.22 -13.19
CA ASN A 144 -0.49 10.75 -11.88
C ASN A 144 -1.49 11.91 -12.00
N ALA A 145 -1.35 12.77 -13.01
CA ALA A 145 -2.24 13.92 -13.21
C ALA A 145 -3.69 13.53 -13.51
N VAL A 146 -3.88 12.36 -14.14
CA VAL A 146 -5.21 11.85 -14.51
C VAL A 146 -5.68 10.69 -13.64
N ASP A 147 -4.88 10.26 -12.68
CA ASP A 147 -5.24 9.16 -11.77
C ASP A 147 -6.51 9.52 -10.98
N PRO A 148 -7.55 8.66 -11.00
CA PRO A 148 -8.83 8.96 -10.36
C PRO A 148 -8.75 9.06 -8.83
N VAL A 149 -7.78 8.37 -8.20
CA VAL A 149 -7.60 8.42 -6.75
C VAL A 149 -6.86 9.70 -6.35
N LEU A 150 -5.73 10.01 -7.00
CA LEU A 150 -5.01 11.26 -6.76
C LEU A 150 -5.89 12.49 -7.05
N SER A 151 -6.66 12.46 -8.14
CA SER A 151 -7.57 13.54 -8.51
C SER A 151 -8.73 13.74 -7.52
N SER A 152 -9.11 12.69 -6.76
CA SER A 152 -10.13 12.80 -5.73
C SER A 152 -9.67 13.58 -4.48
N ILE A 153 -8.36 13.69 -4.27
CA ILE A 153 -7.76 14.41 -3.15
C ILE A 153 -7.63 15.88 -3.52
N ARG A 154 -8.42 16.76 -2.91
CA ARG A 154 -8.44 18.20 -3.23
C ARG A 154 -7.19 18.92 -2.75
N ASP A 155 -6.65 18.52 -1.60
CA ASP A 155 -5.47 19.11 -1.01
C ASP A 155 -4.21 18.64 -1.76
N GLN A 156 -3.49 19.61 -2.34
CA GLN A 156 -2.25 19.32 -3.07
C GLN A 156 -1.11 18.89 -2.14
N GLY A 157 -1.10 19.36 -0.89
CA GLY A 157 -0.12 18.94 0.11
C GLY A 157 -0.28 17.45 0.40
N LEU A 158 -1.51 17.01 0.68
CA LEU A 158 -1.82 15.59 0.89
C LEU A 158 -1.51 14.73 -0.35
N ARG A 159 -1.81 15.21 -1.57
CA ARG A 159 -1.43 14.47 -2.79
C ARG A 159 0.08 14.22 -2.88
N ARG A 160 0.88 15.23 -2.54
CA ARG A 160 2.33 15.12 -2.59
C ARG A 160 2.89 14.08 -1.63
N THR A 161 2.20 13.83 -0.50
CA THR A 161 2.61 12.78 0.45
C THR A 161 2.51 11.37 -0.11
N LEU A 162 1.80 11.18 -1.23
CA LEU A 162 1.65 9.90 -1.90
C LEU A 162 2.68 9.65 -3.00
N ILE A 163 3.46 10.67 -3.38
CA ILE A 163 4.44 10.53 -4.46
C ILE A 163 5.83 10.35 -3.85
N ALA A 164 6.48 9.24 -4.21
CA ALA A 164 7.84 8.98 -3.76
C ALA A 164 8.81 10.01 -4.32
N ARG A 165 9.95 10.17 -3.65
CA ARG A 165 11.06 10.99 -4.12
C ARG A 165 12.12 10.10 -4.76
N ASP A 166 12.63 10.50 -5.90
CA ASP A 166 13.74 9.82 -6.55
C ASP A 166 15.07 10.26 -5.88
N GLU A 167 15.81 9.29 -5.34
CA GLU A 167 17.15 9.46 -4.78
C GLU A 167 18.22 8.81 -5.68
N GLY A 168 17.90 8.55 -6.94
CA GLY A 168 18.77 7.97 -7.96
C GLY A 168 18.98 6.47 -7.84
N ARG A 169 19.28 5.94 -6.65
CA ARG A 169 19.46 4.50 -6.40
C ARG A 169 18.27 3.85 -5.69
N ALA A 170 17.35 4.65 -5.20
CA ALA A 170 16.16 4.21 -4.50
C ALA A 170 15.07 5.26 -4.62
N LEU A 171 13.83 4.83 -4.50
CA LEU A 171 12.69 5.70 -4.23
C LEU A 171 12.52 5.86 -2.73
N ARG A 172 12.45 7.09 -2.27
CA ARG A 172 12.22 7.42 -0.86
C ARG A 172 10.75 7.73 -0.61
N PHE A 173 10.14 7.03 0.35
CA PHE A 173 8.75 7.23 0.75
C PHE A 173 8.63 7.19 2.27
N ASP A 174 8.72 8.37 2.90
CA ASP A 174 8.54 8.50 4.34
C ASP A 174 7.06 8.53 4.70
N ILE A 175 6.71 7.92 5.84
CA ILE A 175 5.34 7.79 6.33
C ILE A 175 5.21 8.53 7.65
N HIS A 176 4.40 9.57 7.67
CA HIS A 176 4.03 10.30 8.88
C HIS A 176 2.64 9.83 9.33
N LEU A 177 2.56 9.19 10.49
CA LEU A 177 1.32 8.58 10.98
C LEU A 177 0.29 9.64 11.40
N GLN A 178 0.76 10.80 11.88
CA GLN A 178 -0.08 11.89 12.37
C GLN A 178 0.68 13.21 12.39
N GLY A 179 -0.03 14.33 12.52
CA GLY A 179 0.55 15.67 12.69
C GLY A 179 0.79 16.39 11.36
N ASP A 180 1.57 17.50 11.44
CA ASP A 180 1.90 18.30 10.27
C ASP A 180 2.69 17.45 9.24
N GLY A 181 2.19 17.40 8.02
CA GLY A 181 2.76 16.56 6.98
C GLY A 181 2.32 15.09 7.02
N GLN A 182 1.24 14.78 7.77
CA GLN A 182 0.65 13.45 7.79
C GLN A 182 0.49 12.89 6.38
N THR A 183 0.92 11.64 6.19
CA THR A 183 0.70 10.90 4.94
C THR A 183 -0.80 10.72 4.70
N ALA A 184 -1.25 10.88 3.46
CA ALA A 184 -2.64 10.61 3.10
C ALA A 184 -2.95 9.12 3.29
N PHE A 185 -3.94 8.81 4.13
CA PHE A 185 -4.41 7.46 4.36
C PHE A 185 -5.83 7.29 3.82
N PHE A 186 -6.15 6.06 3.42
CA PHE A 186 -7.43 5.68 2.84
C PHE A 186 -8.22 4.77 3.76
N GLU A 187 -9.53 5.03 3.91
CA GLU A 187 -10.47 4.07 4.47
C GLU A 187 -11.19 3.31 3.37
N PHE A 188 -11.22 1.99 3.51
CA PHE A 188 -12.10 1.15 2.73
C PHE A 188 -13.37 0.92 3.52
N GLN A 189 -14.49 1.45 3.03
CA GLN A 189 -15.79 1.23 3.67
C GLN A 189 -16.07 -0.27 3.72
N ARG A 190 -16.40 -0.78 4.91
CA ARG A 190 -16.91 -2.15 5.05
C ARG A 190 -18.16 -2.30 4.18
N TRP A 191 -18.15 -3.32 3.35
CA TRP A 191 -19.35 -3.71 2.64
C TRP A 191 -20.44 -4.13 3.67
N SER A 192 -21.53 -3.36 3.74
CA SER A 192 -22.69 -3.64 4.60
C SER A 192 -23.79 -4.41 3.85
N GLY A 193 -23.45 -5.08 2.75
CA GLY A 193 -24.37 -5.87 1.97
C GLY A 193 -24.66 -7.20 2.62
N SER A 194 -25.96 -7.53 2.82
CA SER A 194 -26.40 -8.87 3.19
C SER A 194 -25.98 -9.85 2.09
N CYS A 195 -25.37 -10.97 2.47
CA CYS A 195 -25.08 -12.08 1.57
C CYS A 195 -26.38 -12.69 1.01
N SER A 196 -26.86 -12.18 -0.12
CA SER A 196 -27.74 -12.92 -1.00
C SER A 196 -26.91 -13.39 -2.18
N GLY A 197 -26.59 -14.69 -2.17
CA GLY A 197 -25.71 -15.41 -3.09
C GLY A 197 -25.70 -14.95 -4.53
N ARG A 198 -24.66 -14.23 -4.88
CA ARG A 198 -24.09 -14.14 -6.22
C ARG A 198 -22.59 -13.84 -6.09
N SER A 199 -21.80 -14.49 -6.93
CA SER A 199 -20.37 -14.32 -7.09
C SER A 199 -19.97 -12.82 -7.02
N SER A 200 -19.19 -12.47 -6.00
CA SER A 200 -18.62 -11.13 -5.85
C SER A 200 -17.46 -10.97 -6.86
N SER A 201 -17.72 -10.31 -7.97
CA SER A 201 -16.65 -9.82 -8.83
C SER A 201 -15.93 -8.66 -8.14
N LEU A 202 -14.63 -8.47 -8.46
CA LEU A 202 -13.79 -7.32 -8.00
C LEU A 202 -14.40 -5.92 -8.22
N ARG A 203 -15.54 -5.86 -8.90
CA ARG A 203 -16.26 -4.61 -9.24
C ARG A 203 -16.94 -3.92 -8.05
N ASP A 204 -16.97 -4.55 -6.86
CA ASP A 204 -17.66 -4.01 -5.67
C ASP A 204 -16.74 -3.22 -4.72
N PHE A 205 -15.48 -3.00 -5.07
CA PHE A 205 -14.61 -2.09 -4.33
C PHE A 205 -15.00 -0.64 -4.63
N ARG A 206 -15.73 -0.02 -3.71
CA ARG A 206 -15.98 1.42 -3.76
C ARG A 206 -14.66 2.19 -3.66
N ARG A 207 -14.62 3.40 -4.27
CA ARG A 207 -13.46 4.31 -4.19
C ARG A 207 -13.01 4.46 -2.73
N PRO A 208 -11.71 4.38 -2.46
CA PRO A 208 -11.19 4.67 -1.13
C PRO A 208 -11.54 6.13 -0.76
N SER A 209 -11.98 6.36 0.47
CA SER A 209 -12.13 7.69 1.04
C SER A 209 -10.91 8.04 1.88
N LEU A 210 -10.54 9.31 1.91
CA LEU A 210 -9.47 9.79 2.78
C LEU A 210 -9.87 9.70 4.25
N VAL A 211 -8.92 9.34 5.09
CA VAL A 211 -9.01 9.53 6.53
C VAL A 211 -8.73 11.00 6.81
N GLU A 212 -9.67 11.72 7.40
CA GLU A 212 -9.44 13.09 7.83
C GLU A 212 -8.33 13.12 8.88
N PRO A 213 -7.38 14.06 8.80
CA PRO A 213 -6.40 14.25 9.87
C PRO A 213 -7.11 14.66 11.16
N GLY A 214 -6.86 13.91 12.24
CA GLY A 214 -7.38 14.17 13.57
C GLY A 214 -6.52 15.13 14.36
#